data_1a13bb31dd62cfe51201017745ce4e0c
#
_entry.id   1a13bb31dd62cfe51201017745ce4e0c
#
_cell.length_a   1.000
_cell.length_b   1.000
_cell.length_c   1.000
_cell.angle_alpha   90.00
_cell.angle_beta   90.00
_cell.angle_gamma   90.00
#
_symmetry.space_group_name_H-M   'P 1'
#
loop_
_entity.id
_entity.type
_entity.pdbx_description
1 polymer ?
#
loop_
_entity_poly.entity_id
_entity_poly.type
_entity_poly.pdbx_seq_one_letter_code
_entity_poly.pdbx_strand_id
1 'polypeptide(L)'
;LLYYPLALTHALRRHSSSAFKEAHPLVSIVVPAYNEDQVVGRCIESILASDYEQREVILVDDGSLDATLEIMHRYEDQPGVTVISKPNGGKASALNAGLERAQGDVLFFVDADGVFAPRTIDEMLEGFETEKVGAVCGNDAPVNLDRLQTRLANLQTHVGSGFVRRALAAID
;
A
#
# COMPACT_ATOMS: atom_id res chain seq x y z
N LEU A 1 -29.14 4.19 6.80
CA LEU A 1 -29.97 3.29 5.96
C LEU A 1 -29.64 3.43 4.46
N LEU A 2 -29.23 4.59 3.98
CA LEU A 2 -28.91 4.86 2.55
C LEU A 2 -27.57 4.23 2.12
N TYR A 3 -26.58 4.13 3.02
CA TYR A 3 -25.24 3.62 2.69
C TYR A 3 -25.23 2.14 2.26
N TYR A 4 -26.10 1.31 2.81
CA TYR A 4 -26.15 -0.12 2.48
C TYR A 4 -26.54 -0.39 1.01
N PRO A 5 -27.61 0.21 0.46
CA PRO A 5 -27.93 0.06 -0.95
C PRO A 5 -26.83 0.59 -1.88
N LEU A 6 -26.23 1.75 -1.55
CA LEU A 6 -25.17 2.36 -2.35
C LEU A 6 -23.91 1.49 -2.39
N ALA A 7 -23.48 0.95 -1.24
CA ALA A 7 -22.34 0.03 -1.20
C ALA A 7 -22.62 -1.26 -1.98
N LEU A 8 -23.85 -1.78 -1.94
CA LEU A 8 -24.24 -2.96 -2.69
C LEU A 8 -24.25 -2.69 -4.20
N THR A 9 -24.77 -1.55 -4.63
CA THR A 9 -24.74 -1.16 -6.06
C THR A 9 -23.31 -1.02 -6.60
N HIS A 10 -22.40 -0.41 -5.82
CA HIS A 10 -21.00 -0.33 -6.17
C HIS A 10 -20.35 -1.73 -6.28
N ALA A 11 -20.61 -2.59 -5.29
CA ALA A 11 -20.07 -3.96 -5.30
C ALA A 11 -20.59 -4.83 -6.47
N LEU A 12 -21.78 -4.52 -6.99
CA LEU A 12 -22.39 -5.24 -8.14
C LEU A 12 -21.98 -4.64 -9.50
N ARG A 13 -21.40 -3.44 -9.54
CA ARG A 13 -20.86 -2.87 -10.78
C ARG A 13 -19.69 -3.77 -11.24
N ARG A 14 -19.76 -4.26 -12.47
CA ARG A 14 -18.62 -4.87 -13.12
C ARG A 14 -17.58 -3.78 -13.32
N HIS A 15 -16.43 -3.92 -12.67
CA HIS A 15 -15.29 -3.06 -12.91
C HIS A 15 -14.85 -3.28 -14.36
N SER A 16 -14.92 -2.25 -15.19
CA SER A 16 -14.22 -2.26 -16.48
C SER A 16 -12.71 -2.24 -16.16
N SER A 17 -11.90 -2.93 -16.96
CA SER A 17 -10.45 -2.86 -16.81
C SER A 17 -10.01 -1.39 -16.87
N SER A 18 -9.21 -0.98 -15.88
CA SER A 18 -8.66 0.37 -15.84
C SER A 18 -7.70 0.55 -17.01
N ALA A 19 -7.74 1.69 -17.70
CA ALA A 19 -6.77 2.04 -18.73
C ALA A 19 -5.33 2.01 -18.20
N PHE A 20 -5.13 2.33 -16.93
CA PHE A 20 -3.85 2.24 -16.25
C PHE A 20 -3.36 0.79 -16.13
N LYS A 21 -4.23 -0.14 -15.80
CA LYS A 21 -3.86 -1.56 -15.69
C LYS A 21 -3.44 -2.13 -17.04
N GLU A 22 -4.14 -1.79 -18.12
CA GLU A 22 -3.79 -2.22 -19.49
C GLU A 22 -2.45 -1.63 -19.95
N ALA A 23 -2.09 -0.44 -19.48
CA ALA A 23 -0.82 0.21 -19.80
C ALA A 23 0.39 -0.38 -19.04
N HIS A 24 0.17 -1.24 -18.03
CA HIS A 24 1.22 -1.78 -17.16
C HIS A 24 2.20 -0.70 -16.66
N PRO A 25 1.72 0.35 -15.95
CA PRO A 25 2.55 1.46 -15.53
C PRO A 25 3.66 1.02 -14.57
N LEU A 26 4.78 1.74 -14.55
CA LEU A 26 5.76 1.57 -13.49
C LEU A 26 5.17 2.08 -12.16
N VAL A 27 5.22 1.23 -11.15
CA VAL A 27 4.74 1.55 -9.80
C VAL A 27 5.92 1.78 -8.86
N SER A 28 6.03 2.96 -8.27
CA SER A 28 6.99 3.26 -7.21
C SER A 28 6.36 3.02 -5.84
N ILE A 29 6.92 2.09 -5.08
CA ILE A 29 6.45 1.74 -3.74
C ILE A 29 7.39 2.35 -2.72
N VAL A 30 6.93 3.35 -1.98
CA VAL A 30 7.70 4.04 -0.94
C VAL A 30 7.33 3.50 0.43
N VAL A 31 8.32 2.96 1.13
CA VAL A 31 8.17 2.39 2.47
C VAL A 31 9.01 3.19 3.47
N PRO A 32 8.42 4.16 4.18
CA PRO A 32 9.11 4.86 5.27
C PRO A 32 9.13 3.99 6.51
N ALA A 33 10.26 3.91 7.22
CA ALA A 33 10.39 3.19 8.47
C ALA A 33 11.22 3.96 9.50
N TYR A 34 10.84 3.81 10.76
CA TYR A 34 11.59 4.31 11.92
C TYR A 34 11.39 3.37 13.11
N ASN A 35 12.45 2.64 13.49
CA ASN A 35 12.43 1.62 14.54
C ASN A 35 11.38 0.53 14.31
N GLU A 36 11.42 -0.10 13.14
CA GLU A 36 10.47 -1.13 12.68
C GLU A 36 11.16 -2.49 12.41
N ASP A 37 12.24 -2.80 13.14
CA ASP A 37 13.06 -4.01 12.91
C ASP A 37 12.27 -5.32 12.98
N GLN A 38 11.17 -5.36 13.74
CA GLN A 38 10.32 -6.53 13.92
C GLN A 38 9.42 -6.86 12.71
N VAL A 39 9.15 -5.86 11.87
CA VAL A 39 8.10 -5.97 10.84
C VAL A 39 8.57 -5.61 9.43
N VAL A 40 9.56 -4.73 9.29
CA VAL A 40 9.98 -4.20 7.99
C VAL A 40 10.43 -5.29 7.01
N GLY A 41 11.12 -6.33 7.47
CA GLY A 41 11.54 -7.45 6.62
C GLY A 41 10.37 -8.16 5.98
N ARG A 42 9.32 -8.44 6.76
CA ARG A 42 8.09 -9.07 6.26
C ARG A 42 7.34 -8.18 5.25
N CYS A 43 7.31 -6.87 5.49
CA CYS A 43 6.75 -5.90 4.55
C CYS A 43 7.47 -6.00 3.20
N ILE A 44 8.80 -5.87 3.20
CA ILE A 44 9.63 -5.91 2.00
C ILE A 44 9.44 -7.24 1.24
N GLU A 45 9.52 -8.38 1.93
CA GLU A 45 9.32 -9.70 1.32
C GLU A 45 7.95 -9.82 0.65
N SER A 46 6.89 -9.30 1.27
CA SER A 46 5.55 -9.35 0.71
C SER A 46 5.40 -8.49 -0.56
N ILE A 47 6.07 -7.34 -0.61
CA ILE A 47 6.11 -6.47 -1.79
C ILE A 47 6.89 -7.14 -2.92
N LEU A 48 8.04 -7.74 -2.60
CA LEU A 48 8.87 -8.44 -3.59
C LEU A 48 8.19 -9.70 -4.15
N ALA A 49 7.33 -10.35 -3.36
CA ALA A 49 6.53 -11.50 -3.76
C ALA A 49 5.27 -11.14 -4.57
N SER A 50 5.04 -9.86 -4.88
CA SER A 50 3.90 -9.43 -5.70
C SER A 50 4.02 -9.97 -7.13
N ASP A 51 2.88 -10.36 -7.72
CA ASP A 51 2.77 -10.81 -9.12
C ASP A 51 3.01 -9.69 -10.13
N TYR A 52 3.01 -8.41 -9.70
CA TYR A 52 3.20 -7.25 -10.56
C TYR A 52 4.69 -6.97 -10.79
N GLU A 53 5.16 -7.11 -12.05
CA GLU A 53 6.58 -7.03 -12.39
C GLU A 53 7.11 -5.59 -12.52
N GLN A 54 6.30 -4.66 -13.07
CA GLN A 54 6.70 -3.27 -13.35
C GLN A 54 6.66 -2.43 -12.08
N ARG A 55 7.60 -2.70 -11.17
CA ARG A 55 7.69 -1.99 -9.88
C ARG A 55 9.11 -1.65 -9.48
N GLU A 56 9.26 -0.58 -8.73
CA GLU A 56 10.45 -0.26 -7.93
C GLU A 56 10.04 -0.09 -6.46
N VAL A 57 10.95 -0.40 -5.55
CA VAL A 57 10.74 -0.32 -4.10
C VAL A 57 11.76 0.63 -3.50
N ILE A 58 11.29 1.66 -2.84
CA ILE A 58 12.11 2.71 -2.23
C ILE A 58 11.92 2.62 -0.72
N LEU A 59 12.90 2.06 -0.05
CA LEU A 59 12.95 1.88 1.39
C LEU A 59 13.60 3.11 2.01
N VAL A 60 12.91 3.79 2.91
CA VAL A 60 13.43 5.02 3.53
C VAL A 60 13.54 4.83 5.04
N ASP A 61 14.76 4.69 5.53
CA ASP A 61 15.06 4.72 6.96
C ASP A 61 15.13 6.16 7.45
N ASP A 62 14.25 6.53 8.35
CA ASP A 62 14.16 7.87 8.95
C ASP A 62 15.01 7.99 10.23
N GLY A 63 16.25 7.47 10.18
CA GLY A 63 17.22 7.56 11.26
C GLY A 63 16.91 6.60 12.41
N SER A 64 16.60 5.35 12.12
CA SER A 64 16.35 4.29 13.11
C SER A 64 17.55 4.05 14.01
N LEU A 65 17.26 3.65 15.25
CA LEU A 65 18.25 3.32 16.28
C LEU A 65 18.34 1.81 16.55
N ASP A 66 17.47 1.03 15.93
CA ASP A 66 17.41 -0.43 15.99
C ASP A 66 18.01 -1.07 14.71
N ALA A 67 17.71 -2.34 14.45
CA ALA A 67 18.22 -3.05 13.27
C ALA A 67 17.47 -2.75 11.95
N THR A 68 16.54 -1.79 11.92
CA THR A 68 15.70 -1.50 10.74
C THR A 68 16.53 -1.27 9.48
N LEU A 69 17.51 -0.36 9.53
CA LEU A 69 18.38 -0.04 8.38
C LEU A 69 19.19 -1.25 7.93
N GLU A 70 19.76 -2.02 8.88
CA GLU A 70 20.51 -3.25 8.56
C GLU A 70 19.64 -4.26 7.82
N ILE A 71 18.37 -4.42 8.24
CA ILE A 71 17.42 -5.30 7.58
C ILE A 71 17.12 -4.82 6.16
N MET A 72 16.88 -3.52 5.95
CA MET A 72 16.64 -2.95 4.63
C MET A 72 17.80 -3.20 3.67
N HIS A 73 19.05 -3.02 4.11
CA HIS A 73 20.24 -3.26 3.28
C HIS A 73 20.39 -4.71 2.80
N ARG A 74 19.77 -5.69 3.45
CA ARG A 74 19.77 -7.09 2.98
C ARG A 74 19.04 -7.27 1.66
N TYR A 75 18.20 -6.31 1.29
CA TYR A 75 17.41 -6.33 0.05
C TYR A 75 17.94 -5.38 -1.03
N GLU A 76 19.01 -4.63 -0.76
CA GLU A 76 19.54 -3.61 -1.68
C GLU A 76 20.05 -4.19 -3.01
N ASP A 77 20.52 -5.45 -3.00
CA ASP A 77 20.95 -6.16 -4.21
C ASP A 77 19.76 -6.71 -5.05
N GLN A 78 18.53 -6.60 -4.57
CA GLN A 78 17.37 -7.04 -5.34
C GLN A 78 17.07 -6.04 -6.46
N PRO A 79 16.72 -6.52 -7.67
CA PRO A 79 16.38 -5.66 -8.79
C PRO A 79 15.23 -4.68 -8.44
N GLY A 80 15.45 -3.39 -8.70
CA GLY A 80 14.44 -2.35 -8.46
C GLY A 80 14.29 -1.93 -7.00
N VAL A 81 15.18 -2.37 -6.09
CA VAL A 81 15.18 -1.90 -4.69
C VAL A 81 16.21 -0.79 -4.50
N THR A 82 15.82 0.27 -3.82
CA THR A 82 16.67 1.38 -3.41
C THR A 82 16.51 1.62 -1.92
N VAL A 83 17.61 1.73 -1.18
CA VAL A 83 17.62 2.06 0.25
C VAL A 83 18.12 3.48 0.44
N ILE A 84 17.40 4.28 1.22
CA ILE A 84 17.75 5.64 1.59
C ILE A 84 17.80 5.71 3.12
N SER A 85 18.91 6.17 3.67
CA SER A 85 18.99 6.51 5.09
C SER A 85 19.15 8.01 5.27
N LYS A 86 18.43 8.60 6.21
CA LYS A 86 18.45 10.03 6.50
C LYS A 86 18.30 10.29 8.01
N PRO A 87 18.74 11.46 8.50
CA PRO A 87 18.42 11.87 9.86
C PRO A 87 16.91 11.93 10.09
N ASN A 88 16.45 11.55 11.29
CA ASN A 88 15.04 11.56 11.63
C ASN A 88 14.39 12.93 11.37
N GLY A 89 13.34 12.94 10.60
CA GLY A 89 12.56 14.12 10.25
C GLY A 89 11.04 13.86 10.27
N GLY A 90 10.65 12.66 10.68
CA GLY A 90 9.27 12.19 10.76
C GLY A 90 8.75 11.65 9.42
N LYS A 91 7.62 10.96 9.49
CA LYS A 91 7.02 10.21 8.37
C LYS A 91 6.89 11.02 7.08
N ALA A 92 6.43 12.27 7.17
CA ALA A 92 6.28 13.13 6.00
C ALA A 92 7.63 13.43 5.31
N SER A 93 8.69 13.64 6.09
CA SER A 93 10.04 13.85 5.58
C SER A 93 10.59 12.61 4.89
N ALA A 94 10.34 11.42 5.44
CA ALA A 94 10.72 10.16 4.84
C ALA A 94 9.97 9.89 3.52
N LEU A 95 8.65 10.14 3.50
CA LEU A 95 7.85 10.03 2.29
C LEU A 95 8.34 10.96 1.18
N ASN A 96 8.67 12.21 1.51
CA ASN A 96 9.20 13.17 0.53
C ASN A 96 10.56 12.71 -0.03
N ALA A 97 11.45 12.17 0.82
CA ALA A 97 12.73 11.64 0.35
C ALA A 97 12.54 10.45 -0.60
N GLY A 98 11.56 9.59 -0.34
CA GLY A 98 11.19 8.51 -1.26
C GLY A 98 10.59 9.04 -2.56
N LEU A 99 9.71 10.03 -2.49
CA LEU A 99 9.09 10.67 -3.66
C LEU A 99 10.13 11.30 -4.60
N GLU A 100 11.18 11.92 -4.08
CA GLU A 100 12.26 12.50 -4.89
C GLU A 100 13.04 11.45 -5.71
N ARG A 101 12.96 10.19 -5.33
CA ARG A 101 13.63 9.07 -6.03
C ARG A 101 12.71 8.29 -6.93
N ALA A 102 11.41 8.41 -6.73
CA ALA A 102 10.39 7.69 -7.47
C ALA A 102 10.41 8.06 -8.96
N GLN A 103 10.34 7.03 -9.83
CA GLN A 103 10.32 7.16 -11.29
C GLN A 103 9.01 6.63 -11.89
N GLY A 104 8.17 6.01 -11.07
CA GLY A 104 6.93 5.39 -11.52
C GLY A 104 5.82 6.38 -11.85
N ASP A 105 4.93 5.96 -12.72
CA ASP A 105 3.73 6.69 -13.09
C ASP A 105 2.69 6.70 -11.95
N VAL A 106 2.75 5.69 -11.08
CA VAL A 106 1.87 5.52 -9.93
C VAL A 106 2.70 5.36 -8.66
N LEU A 107 2.32 6.09 -7.62
CA LEU A 107 2.98 6.07 -6.32
C LEU A 107 2.16 5.29 -5.30
N PHE A 108 2.79 4.32 -4.66
CA PHE A 108 2.22 3.61 -3.52
C PHE A 108 2.96 4.02 -2.25
N PHE A 109 2.24 4.45 -1.23
CA PHE A 109 2.77 4.72 0.10
C PHE A 109 2.32 3.60 1.03
N VAL A 110 3.29 2.88 1.60
CA VAL A 110 3.04 1.67 2.39
C VAL A 110 3.74 1.80 3.74
N ASP A 111 3.02 1.59 4.82
CA ASP A 111 3.62 1.56 6.15
C ASP A 111 4.48 0.30 6.34
N ALA A 112 5.56 0.41 7.10
CA ALA A 112 6.54 -0.68 7.27
C ALA A 112 5.97 -1.93 7.95
N ASP A 113 4.80 -1.85 8.58
CA ASP A 113 4.05 -2.97 9.14
C ASP A 113 3.00 -3.55 8.17
N GLY A 114 2.84 -2.96 6.99
CA GLY A 114 1.95 -3.43 5.94
C GLY A 114 2.41 -4.74 5.30
N VAL A 115 1.47 -5.56 4.86
CA VAL A 115 1.75 -6.81 4.14
C VAL A 115 0.89 -6.88 2.89
N PHE A 116 1.52 -7.04 1.75
CA PHE A 116 0.83 -7.20 0.47
C PHE A 116 0.36 -8.63 0.25
N ALA A 117 -0.85 -8.79 -0.28
CA ALA A 117 -1.22 -10.00 -0.98
C ALA A 117 -0.58 -9.99 -2.39
N PRO A 118 -0.39 -11.16 -3.04
CA PRO A 118 0.30 -11.23 -4.35
C PRO A 118 -0.28 -10.28 -5.41
N ARG A 119 -1.59 -10.07 -5.41
CA ARG A 119 -2.32 -9.24 -6.38
C ARG A 119 -2.66 -7.84 -5.89
N THR A 120 -2.12 -7.39 -4.75
CA THR A 120 -2.47 -6.08 -4.16
C THR A 120 -2.25 -4.93 -5.15
N ILE A 121 -1.15 -4.91 -5.90
CA ILE A 121 -0.85 -3.83 -6.86
C ILE A 121 -1.88 -3.84 -8.00
N ASP A 122 -2.16 -5.01 -8.58
CA ASP A 122 -3.16 -5.14 -9.65
C ASP A 122 -4.54 -4.65 -9.21
N GLU A 123 -4.98 -5.06 -8.02
CA GLU A 123 -6.28 -4.69 -7.47
C GLU A 123 -6.38 -3.18 -7.15
N MET A 124 -5.27 -2.58 -6.70
CA MET A 124 -5.21 -1.15 -6.49
C MET A 124 -5.24 -0.36 -7.81
N LEU A 125 -4.56 -0.84 -8.84
CA LEU A 125 -4.57 -0.23 -10.17
C LEU A 125 -5.96 -0.30 -10.83
N GLU A 126 -6.76 -1.35 -10.55
CA GLU A 126 -8.15 -1.42 -10.97
C GLU A 126 -9.01 -0.26 -10.45
N GLY A 127 -8.63 0.32 -9.30
CA GLY A 127 -9.33 1.47 -8.73
C GLY A 127 -9.21 2.76 -9.55
N PHE A 128 -8.24 2.87 -10.46
CA PHE A 128 -8.11 4.00 -11.38
C PHE A 128 -9.03 3.79 -12.61
N GLU A 129 -10.32 3.70 -12.38
CA GLU A 129 -11.33 3.39 -13.42
C GLU A 129 -11.44 4.48 -14.48
N THR A 130 -11.11 5.71 -14.17
CA THR A 130 -11.19 6.88 -15.08
C THR A 130 -10.03 7.83 -14.83
N GLU A 131 -9.72 8.70 -15.79
CA GLU A 131 -8.72 9.76 -15.67
C GLU A 131 -9.01 10.78 -14.56
N LYS A 132 -10.22 10.78 -14.00
CA LYS A 132 -10.61 11.66 -12.90
C LYS A 132 -10.22 11.12 -11.52
N VAL A 133 -9.86 9.83 -11.43
CA VAL A 133 -9.43 9.22 -10.17
C VAL A 133 -7.97 9.56 -9.92
N GLY A 134 -7.72 10.49 -9.02
CA GLY A 134 -6.37 10.91 -8.66
C GLY A 134 -5.71 10.08 -7.55
N ALA A 135 -6.49 9.31 -6.78
CA ALA A 135 -5.97 8.45 -5.72
C ALA A 135 -6.91 7.28 -5.39
N VAL A 136 -6.32 6.15 -5.02
CA VAL A 136 -7.03 4.94 -4.57
C VAL A 136 -6.49 4.56 -3.19
N CYS A 137 -7.36 4.14 -2.29
CA CYS A 137 -6.96 3.66 -0.97
C CYS A 137 -7.29 2.19 -0.83
N GLY A 138 -6.31 1.41 -0.40
CA GLY A 138 -6.47 0.00 -0.07
C GLY A 138 -7.42 -0.23 1.10
N ASN A 139 -7.88 -1.45 1.23
CA ASN A 139 -8.66 -1.89 2.38
C ASN A 139 -7.76 -2.69 3.31
N ASP A 140 -7.35 -2.08 4.43
CA ASP A 140 -6.49 -2.70 5.41
C ASP A 140 -7.27 -3.74 6.23
N ALA A 141 -6.71 -4.93 6.37
CA ALA A 141 -7.25 -5.98 7.21
C ALA A 141 -6.15 -6.52 8.15
N PRO A 142 -6.45 -6.73 9.46
CA PRO A 142 -5.50 -7.36 10.36
C PRO A 142 -5.11 -8.75 9.87
N VAL A 143 -3.82 -9.06 9.83
CA VAL A 143 -3.30 -10.36 9.37
C VAL A 143 -3.46 -11.44 10.44
N ASN A 144 -3.40 -11.08 11.73
CA ASN A 144 -3.49 -12.00 12.87
C ASN A 144 -4.92 -11.97 13.47
N LEU A 145 -5.72 -12.97 13.14
CA LEU A 145 -7.11 -13.10 13.60
C LEU A 145 -7.29 -14.10 14.77
N ASP A 146 -6.23 -14.43 15.47
CA ASP A 146 -6.19 -15.39 16.59
C ASP A 146 -6.76 -14.81 17.89
N ARG A 147 -6.76 -13.49 18.05
CA ARG A 147 -7.32 -12.81 19.22
C ARG A 147 -8.68 -12.20 18.94
N LEU A 148 -9.56 -12.21 19.94
CA LEU A 148 -10.91 -11.60 19.82
C LEU A 148 -10.82 -10.12 19.42
N GLN A 149 -9.84 -9.38 19.95
CA GLN A 149 -9.63 -7.97 19.64
C GLN A 149 -9.32 -7.73 18.15
N THR A 150 -8.45 -8.55 17.54
CA THR A 150 -8.11 -8.44 16.13
C THR A 150 -9.27 -8.85 15.22
N ARG A 151 -10.10 -9.81 15.63
CA ARG A 151 -11.36 -10.16 14.93
C ARG A 151 -12.37 -9.03 14.96
N LEU A 152 -12.51 -8.35 16.10
CA LEU A 152 -13.39 -7.18 16.23
C LEU A 152 -12.86 -5.99 15.43
N ALA A 153 -11.54 -5.73 15.44
CA ALA A 153 -10.91 -4.71 14.62
C ALA A 153 -11.13 -4.98 13.12
N ASN A 154 -10.96 -6.23 12.67
CA ASN A 154 -11.23 -6.63 11.29
C ASN A 154 -12.71 -6.40 10.91
N LEU A 155 -13.65 -6.76 11.79
CA LEU A 155 -15.07 -6.49 11.56
C LEU A 155 -15.33 -4.97 11.46
N GLN A 156 -14.74 -4.17 12.32
CA GLN A 156 -14.86 -2.71 12.30
C GLN A 156 -14.30 -2.12 10.99
N THR A 157 -13.15 -2.59 10.53
CA THR A 157 -12.54 -2.15 9.26
C THR A 157 -13.43 -2.51 8.06
N HIS A 158 -13.96 -3.74 8.02
CA HIS A 158 -14.84 -4.17 6.93
C HIS A 158 -16.18 -3.45 6.92
N VAL A 159 -16.82 -3.29 8.08
CA VAL A 159 -18.16 -2.68 8.20
C VAL A 159 -18.07 -1.15 8.21
N GLY A 160 -17.09 -0.58 8.90
CA GLY A 160 -16.95 0.88 9.02
C GLY A 160 -16.33 1.52 7.78
N SER A 161 -15.03 1.32 7.58
CA SER A 161 -14.29 2.02 6.52
C SER A 161 -14.57 1.47 5.12
N GLY A 162 -14.55 0.16 4.94
CA GLY A 162 -14.76 -0.46 3.63
C GLY A 162 -16.17 -0.23 3.09
N PHE A 163 -17.17 -0.28 3.97
CA PHE A 163 -18.57 -0.10 3.58
C PHE A 163 -18.87 1.36 3.23
N VAL A 164 -18.40 2.31 4.06
CA VAL A 164 -18.59 3.75 3.83
C VAL A 164 -17.87 4.21 2.56
N ARG A 165 -16.64 3.76 2.33
CA ARG A 165 -15.89 4.09 1.11
C ARG A 165 -16.61 3.62 -0.16
N ARG A 166 -17.11 2.38 -0.18
CA ARG A 166 -17.90 1.85 -1.32
C ARG A 166 -19.21 2.61 -1.53
N ALA A 167 -19.87 3.03 -0.45
CA ALA A 167 -21.09 3.82 -0.54
C ALA A 167 -20.82 5.22 -1.10
N LEU A 168 -19.72 5.86 -0.70
CA LEU A 168 -19.33 7.18 -1.23
C LEU A 168 -18.95 7.09 -2.71
N ALA A 169 -18.19 6.07 -3.12
CA ALA A 169 -17.83 5.85 -4.51
C ALA A 169 -19.04 5.57 -5.43
N ALA A 170 -20.20 5.21 -4.89
CA ALA A 170 -21.41 4.98 -5.67
C ALA A 170 -22.25 6.27 -5.91
N ILE A 171 -21.84 7.40 -5.31
CA ILE A 171 -22.54 8.69 -5.44
C ILE A 171 -21.98 9.53 -6.60
N ASP A 172 -20.70 9.33 -6.95
CA ASP A 172 -20.01 9.99 -8.07
C ASP A 172 -20.32 9.25 -9.40
#